data_b39862f543884da36df9641d3425307d
#
_entry.id   b39862f543884da36df9641d3425307d
#
_cell.length_a   1.000
_cell.length_b   1.000
_cell.length_c   1.000
_cell.angle_alpha   90.00
_cell.angle_beta   90.00
_cell.angle_gamma   90.00
#
_symmetry.space_group_name_H-M   'P 1'
#
loop_
_entity.id
_entity.type
_entity.pdbx_description
1 polymer ?
#
loop_
_entity_poly.entity_id
_entity_poly.type
_entity_poly.pdbx_seq_one_letter_code
_entity_poly.pdbx_strand_id
1 'polypeptide(L)'
;MAPYKHNFGQTITTDVEGVAADHAFIAHVHIPGPVAADPGGMIDGARCTTGEGAEPLVITEFEAQPDWPRNIVVVLDASTTGDIAAGSIVVKGKNFADEEITETHTVTADTPGTFTGSIAFKEVTSVTVPVQDGDSVTINVGWGKVFGIPYKLEADEQVILKLFNKSADSGTVTCDAVDI
;
A
#
# COMPACT_ATOMS: atom_id res chain seq x y z
N MET A 1 -14.17 -11.75 3.64
CA MET A 1 -14.85 -12.89 2.96
C MET A 1 -13.74 -13.74 2.36
N ALA A 2 -13.57 -14.99 2.80
CA ALA A 2 -12.49 -15.82 2.28
C ALA A 2 -12.69 -16.06 0.78
N PRO A 3 -11.65 -15.96 -0.03
CA PRO A 3 -11.75 -16.21 -1.47
C PRO A 3 -12.12 -17.68 -1.71
N TYR A 4 -13.09 -17.91 -2.57
CA TYR A 4 -13.42 -19.26 -3.01
C TYR A 4 -12.32 -19.77 -3.93
N LYS A 5 -11.52 -20.71 -3.45
CA LYS A 5 -10.67 -21.51 -4.31
C LYS A 5 -11.53 -22.62 -4.95
N HIS A 6 -11.84 -22.47 -6.20
CA HIS A 6 -12.36 -23.58 -6.99
C HIS A 6 -11.20 -24.34 -7.61
N ASN A 7 -10.83 -25.44 -6.96
CA ASN A 7 -9.94 -26.40 -7.60
C ASN A 7 -10.79 -27.28 -8.52
N PHE A 8 -10.73 -27.05 -9.80
CA PHE A 8 -11.51 -27.80 -10.78
C PHE A 8 -10.90 -29.14 -11.12
N GLY A 9 -9.91 -29.66 -10.46
CA GLY A 9 -9.40 -31.01 -10.67
C GLY A 9 -9.31 -31.49 -12.14
N GLN A 10 -9.46 -30.60 -13.09
CA GLN A 10 -9.42 -30.84 -14.51
C GLN A 10 -8.17 -30.19 -15.09
N THR A 11 -7.42 -30.96 -15.82
CA THR A 11 -6.37 -30.43 -16.69
C THR A 11 -7.02 -29.51 -17.72
N ILE A 12 -6.72 -28.21 -17.65
CA ILE A 12 -7.15 -27.28 -18.68
C ILE A 12 -6.11 -27.37 -19.78
N THR A 13 -6.48 -28.00 -20.87
CA THR A 13 -5.72 -27.93 -22.12
C THR A 13 -5.97 -26.56 -22.74
N THR A 14 -4.91 -25.77 -22.91
CA THR A 14 -4.99 -24.52 -23.67
C THR A 14 -4.77 -24.81 -25.13
N ASP A 15 -5.51 -24.11 -26.02
CA ASP A 15 -5.29 -24.20 -27.49
C ASP A 15 -3.99 -23.52 -27.95
N VAL A 16 -3.19 -23.06 -27.01
CA VAL A 16 -1.90 -22.43 -27.29
C VAL A 16 -0.81 -23.49 -27.22
N GLU A 17 -0.21 -23.78 -28.37
CA GLU A 17 0.88 -24.75 -28.50
C GLU A 17 2.04 -24.38 -27.57
N GLY A 18 2.41 -25.28 -26.67
CA GLY A 18 3.52 -25.13 -25.74
C GLY A 18 3.17 -24.65 -24.33
N VAL A 19 1.90 -24.44 -24.00
CA VAL A 19 1.48 -24.10 -22.65
C VAL A 19 0.75 -25.28 -22.01
N ALA A 20 1.39 -25.97 -21.09
CA ALA A 20 0.77 -26.99 -20.25
C ALA A 20 0.43 -26.35 -18.89
N ALA A 21 -0.86 -26.25 -18.57
CA ALA A 21 -1.30 -25.88 -17.24
C ALA A 21 -1.70 -27.15 -16.47
N ASP A 22 -0.84 -27.59 -15.57
CA ASP A 22 -1.11 -28.78 -14.73
C ASP A 22 -2.20 -28.50 -13.68
N HIS A 23 -2.32 -27.26 -13.23
CA HIS A 23 -3.35 -26.83 -12.29
C HIS A 23 -3.83 -25.44 -12.65
N ALA A 24 -5.14 -25.26 -12.75
CA ALA A 24 -5.75 -23.95 -12.87
C ALA A 24 -6.79 -23.75 -11.77
N PHE A 25 -6.79 -22.60 -11.17
CA PHE A 25 -7.86 -22.17 -10.27
C PHE A 25 -8.37 -20.81 -10.68
N ILE A 26 -9.67 -20.64 -10.56
CA ILE A 26 -10.30 -19.35 -10.77
C ILE A 26 -10.59 -18.74 -9.41
N ALA A 27 -10.08 -17.56 -9.20
CA ALA A 27 -10.40 -16.77 -8.03
C ALA A 27 -11.23 -15.56 -8.44
N HIS A 28 -12.30 -15.32 -7.73
CA HIS A 28 -13.13 -14.14 -7.90
C HIS A 28 -12.90 -13.20 -6.71
N VAL A 29 -12.35 -12.03 -6.99
CA VAL A 29 -12.19 -10.95 -6.00
C VAL A 29 -13.17 -9.85 -6.33
N HIS A 30 -14.05 -9.55 -5.38
CA HIS A 30 -14.98 -8.44 -5.48
C HIS A 30 -14.51 -7.32 -4.54
N ILE A 31 -14.11 -6.19 -5.10
CA ILE A 31 -13.77 -4.98 -4.36
C ILE A 31 -15.01 -4.08 -4.37
N PRO A 32 -15.72 -3.95 -3.25
CA PRO A 32 -16.98 -3.21 -3.20
C PRO A 32 -16.71 -1.71 -3.18
N GLY A 33 -16.82 -1.06 -4.34
CA GLY A 33 -16.84 0.40 -4.46
C GLY A 33 -15.74 1.12 -3.65
N PRO A 34 -14.46 0.88 -3.93
CA PRO A 34 -13.39 1.43 -3.11
C PRO A 34 -13.44 2.96 -3.11
N VAL A 35 -13.17 3.57 -1.95
CA VAL A 35 -13.07 5.02 -1.85
C VAL A 35 -11.91 5.57 -2.69
N ALA A 36 -11.95 6.83 -3.05
CA ALA A 36 -10.86 7.47 -3.79
C ALA A 36 -9.54 7.40 -2.98
N ALA A 37 -8.41 7.49 -3.65
CA ALA A 37 -7.13 7.64 -2.98
C ALA A 37 -7.12 8.93 -2.16
N ASP A 38 -6.66 8.83 -0.93
CA ASP A 38 -6.60 9.96 0.01
C ASP A 38 -5.28 9.90 0.81
N PRO A 39 -4.30 10.74 0.47
CA PRO A 39 -3.01 10.77 1.17
C PRO A 39 -3.08 11.21 2.63
N GLY A 40 -4.18 11.83 3.06
CA GLY A 40 -4.41 12.27 4.45
C GLY A 40 -5.49 11.48 5.18
N GLY A 41 -6.06 10.45 4.54
CA GLY A 41 -7.24 9.76 5.05
C GLY A 41 -7.03 8.96 6.36
N MET A 42 -5.80 8.74 6.78
CA MET A 42 -5.46 8.07 8.04
C MET A 42 -4.96 9.06 9.10
N ILE A 43 -4.13 9.99 8.70
CA ILE A 43 -3.54 11.06 9.50
C ILE A 43 -3.45 12.31 8.64
N ASP A 44 -3.95 13.42 9.14
CA ASP A 44 -3.87 14.71 8.47
C ASP A 44 -3.12 15.73 9.35
N GLY A 45 -1.95 16.18 8.89
CA GLY A 45 -1.18 17.26 9.46
C GLY A 45 -0.57 16.98 10.85
N ALA A 46 -0.23 15.74 11.17
CA ALA A 46 0.46 15.44 12.43
C ALA A 46 1.85 16.11 12.47
N ARG A 47 2.15 16.79 13.58
CA ARG A 47 3.47 17.42 13.77
C ARG A 47 4.54 16.40 14.09
N CYS A 48 5.66 16.52 13.41
CA CYS A 48 6.83 15.71 13.69
C CYS A 48 7.58 16.19 14.95
N THR A 49 8.33 15.28 15.57
CA THR A 49 9.18 15.60 16.71
C THR A 49 10.47 16.28 16.29
N THR A 50 10.95 17.22 17.07
CA THR A 50 12.15 18.02 16.80
C THR A 50 12.99 18.20 18.05
N GLY A 51 14.26 18.54 17.87
CA GLY A 51 15.17 18.96 18.94
C GLY A 51 16.16 17.87 19.38
N GLU A 52 17.23 18.33 20.04
CA GLU A 52 18.26 17.46 20.56
C GLU A 52 17.74 16.52 21.65
N GLY A 53 17.96 15.21 21.49
CA GLY A 53 17.46 14.19 22.41
C GLY A 53 15.97 13.83 22.24
N ALA A 54 15.30 14.36 21.22
CA ALA A 54 13.96 13.95 20.90
C ALA A 54 13.93 12.50 20.37
N GLU A 55 12.85 11.79 20.65
CA GLU A 55 12.62 10.47 20.09
C GLU A 55 11.84 10.59 18.77
N PRO A 56 12.01 9.64 17.83
CA PRO A 56 11.20 9.57 16.63
C PRO A 56 9.70 9.60 16.94
N LEU A 57 8.93 10.27 16.08
CA LEU A 57 7.47 10.24 16.18
C LEU A 57 6.98 8.85 15.82
N VAL A 58 6.26 8.19 16.72
CA VAL A 58 5.61 6.90 16.45
C VAL A 58 4.10 7.11 16.52
N ILE A 59 3.44 6.95 15.37
CA ILE A 59 1.99 7.05 15.25
C ILE A 59 1.42 5.64 15.26
N THR A 60 0.50 5.35 16.18
CA THR A 60 -0.18 4.05 16.33
C THR A 60 -1.70 4.18 16.31
N GLU A 61 -2.20 5.40 16.38
CA GLU A 61 -3.63 5.70 16.33
C GLU A 61 -3.95 6.40 15.01
N PHE A 62 -4.92 5.90 14.29
CA PHE A 62 -5.31 6.36 12.97
C PHE A 62 -6.80 6.67 12.95
N GLU A 63 -7.19 7.76 12.28
CA GLU A 63 -8.60 8.15 12.11
C GLU A 63 -9.39 7.13 11.29
N ALA A 64 -8.74 6.51 10.31
CA ALA A 64 -9.29 5.45 9.48
C ALA A 64 -8.21 4.46 9.05
N GLN A 65 -8.64 3.33 8.51
CA GLN A 65 -7.79 2.33 7.87
C GLN A 65 -8.19 2.20 6.40
N PRO A 66 -7.33 1.68 5.52
CA PRO A 66 -7.72 1.42 4.14
C PRO A 66 -8.97 0.53 4.06
N ASP A 67 -9.92 0.90 3.21
CA ASP A 67 -11.17 0.14 2.97
C ASP A 67 -10.94 -1.22 2.31
N TRP A 68 -9.81 -1.36 1.65
CA TRP A 68 -9.26 -2.55 1.01
C TRP A 68 -7.74 -2.52 1.18
N PRO A 69 -7.04 -3.68 1.13
CA PRO A 69 -5.58 -3.66 1.11
C PRO A 69 -5.05 -2.79 -0.03
N ARG A 70 -4.31 -1.76 0.32
CA ARG A 70 -3.78 -0.74 -0.60
C ARG A 70 -2.37 -0.33 -0.24
N ASN A 71 -1.68 0.24 -1.19
CA ASN A 71 -0.43 0.93 -0.91
C ASN A 71 -0.67 2.16 -0.03
N ILE A 72 0.27 2.45 0.84
CA ILE A 72 0.23 3.63 1.70
C ILE A 72 0.97 4.77 1.01
N VAL A 73 0.43 5.96 1.16
CA VAL A 73 1.03 7.21 0.71
C VAL A 73 1.35 8.05 1.94
N VAL A 74 2.57 8.53 2.02
CA VAL A 74 3.03 9.41 3.08
C VAL A 74 3.45 10.73 2.45
N VAL A 75 2.93 11.84 2.97
CA VAL A 75 3.32 13.19 2.56
C VAL A 75 4.02 13.85 3.71
N LEU A 76 5.28 14.22 3.51
CA LEU A 76 6.07 15.03 4.43
C LEU A 76 6.16 16.45 3.88
N ASP A 77 5.69 17.41 4.65
CA ASP A 77 5.66 18.82 4.27
C ASP A 77 6.25 19.69 5.38
N ALA A 78 6.75 20.86 5.02
CA ALA A 78 7.29 21.83 5.93
C ALA A 78 7.13 23.24 5.38
N SER A 79 6.75 24.19 6.22
CA SER A 79 6.74 25.61 5.84
C SER A 79 8.16 26.19 5.65
N THR A 80 9.14 25.55 6.28
CA THR A 80 10.56 25.83 6.13
C THR A 80 11.27 24.55 5.72
N THR A 81 11.79 24.46 4.50
CA THR A 81 12.38 23.23 3.98
C THR A 81 13.60 22.77 4.77
N GLY A 82 14.40 23.70 5.29
CA GLY A 82 15.56 23.40 6.16
C GLY A 82 15.21 22.73 7.50
N ASP A 83 13.95 22.60 7.81
CA ASP A 83 13.48 21.88 9.00
C ASP A 83 13.40 20.36 8.78
N ILE A 84 13.50 19.89 7.53
CA ILE A 84 13.39 18.46 7.19
C ILE A 84 14.75 17.77 7.34
N ALA A 85 14.84 16.84 8.28
CA ALA A 85 16.00 15.99 8.48
C ALA A 85 16.03 14.81 7.51
N ALA A 86 17.23 14.38 7.12
CA ALA A 86 17.39 13.12 6.42
C ALA A 86 17.09 11.94 7.34
N GLY A 87 16.51 10.88 6.79
CA GLY A 87 16.21 9.69 7.57
C GLY A 87 15.31 8.71 6.83
N SER A 88 14.60 7.88 7.59
CA SER A 88 13.69 6.89 7.03
C SER A 88 12.34 6.96 7.74
N ILE A 89 11.27 7.04 6.93
CA ILE A 89 9.92 6.82 7.41
C ILE A 89 9.64 5.32 7.27
N VAL A 90 9.18 4.70 8.34
CA VAL A 90 8.90 3.26 8.39
C VAL A 90 7.40 3.05 8.63
N VAL A 91 6.74 2.39 7.68
CA VAL A 91 5.34 1.98 7.79
C VAL A 91 5.31 0.49 8.12
N LYS A 92 4.60 0.12 9.19
CA LYS A 92 4.39 -1.27 9.59
C LYS A 92 2.91 -1.58 9.62
N GLY A 93 2.57 -2.80 9.29
CA GLY A 93 1.20 -3.25 9.28
C GLY A 93 1.06 -4.70 8.87
N LYS A 94 -0.11 -5.04 8.36
CA LYS A 94 -0.44 -6.40 7.93
C LYS A 94 -0.88 -6.43 6.48
N ASN A 95 -0.51 -7.48 5.78
CA ASN A 95 -0.98 -7.78 4.44
C ASN A 95 -2.37 -8.47 4.47
N PHE A 96 -2.84 -8.91 3.29
CA PHE A 96 -4.12 -9.60 3.17
C PHE A 96 -4.19 -10.91 3.95
N ALA A 97 -3.07 -11.60 4.17
CA ALA A 97 -2.96 -12.85 4.92
C ALA A 97 -2.80 -12.66 6.44
N ASP A 98 -2.88 -11.42 6.93
CA ASP A 98 -2.61 -11.03 8.32
C ASP A 98 -1.13 -11.22 8.75
N GLU A 99 -0.21 -11.33 7.79
CA GLU A 99 1.22 -11.36 8.04
C GLU A 99 1.76 -9.94 8.25
N GLU A 100 2.73 -9.81 9.15
CA GLU A 100 3.38 -8.51 9.38
C GLU A 100 4.26 -8.14 8.20
N ILE A 101 4.07 -6.91 7.73
CA ILE A 101 4.83 -6.31 6.63
C ILE A 101 5.37 -4.96 7.03
N THR A 102 6.46 -4.56 6.39
CA THR A 102 7.12 -3.27 6.64
C THR A 102 7.56 -2.65 5.31
N GLU A 103 7.29 -1.37 5.16
CA GLU A 103 7.77 -0.57 4.05
C GLU A 103 8.58 0.62 4.58
N THR A 104 9.68 0.96 3.91
CA THR A 104 10.58 2.03 4.33
C THR A 104 10.78 3.02 3.19
N HIS A 105 10.61 4.31 3.50
CA HIS A 105 10.83 5.41 2.58
C HIS A 105 12.01 6.26 3.04
N THR A 106 12.95 6.52 2.16
CA THR A 106 14.10 7.37 2.45
C THR A 106 13.74 8.84 2.27
N VAL A 107 13.95 9.62 3.32
CA VAL A 107 13.79 11.08 3.32
C VAL A 107 15.16 11.72 3.05
N THR A 108 15.18 12.65 2.11
CA THR A 108 16.34 13.50 1.85
C THR A 108 16.19 14.80 2.63
N ALA A 109 17.27 15.26 3.27
CA ALA A 109 17.24 16.53 3.98
C ALA A 109 16.77 17.68 3.10
N ASP A 110 16.12 18.66 3.71
CA ASP A 110 15.62 19.88 3.08
C ASP A 110 14.64 19.65 1.92
N THR A 111 14.06 18.42 1.81
CA THR A 111 13.24 18.07 0.67
C THR A 111 11.88 17.54 1.12
N PRO A 112 10.82 18.37 1.05
CA PRO A 112 9.45 17.88 1.23
C PRO A 112 9.08 16.91 0.09
N GLY A 113 8.20 15.97 0.37
CA GLY A 113 7.88 14.99 -0.67
C GLY A 113 6.68 14.12 -0.37
N THR A 114 6.22 13.48 -1.44
CA THR A 114 5.21 12.43 -1.39
C THR A 114 5.89 11.09 -1.64
N PHE A 115 5.80 10.21 -0.66
CA PHE A 115 6.33 8.86 -0.70
C PHE A 115 5.17 7.91 -1.00
N THR A 116 5.18 7.33 -2.20
CA THR A 116 4.15 6.39 -2.61
C THR A 116 4.69 4.98 -2.42
N GLY A 117 4.04 4.22 -1.53
CA GLY A 117 4.39 2.84 -1.29
C GLY A 117 3.98 1.91 -2.43
N SER A 118 4.61 0.75 -2.47
CA SER A 118 4.33 -0.33 -3.43
C SER A 118 3.64 -1.52 -2.77
N ILE A 119 3.79 -1.67 -1.46
CA ILE A 119 3.22 -2.79 -0.68
C ILE A 119 1.77 -2.49 -0.29
N ALA A 120 0.89 -3.47 -0.44
CA ALA A 120 -0.51 -3.33 -0.07
C ALA A 120 -0.75 -3.72 1.39
N PHE A 121 -1.12 -2.73 2.20
CA PHE A 121 -1.47 -2.90 3.61
C PHE A 121 -2.98 -3.08 3.77
N LYS A 122 -3.40 -4.14 4.43
CA LYS A 122 -4.77 -4.35 4.91
C LYS A 122 -5.04 -3.52 6.16
N GLU A 123 -4.01 -3.41 7.01
CA GLU A 123 -4.03 -2.67 8.25
C GLU A 123 -2.66 -2.04 8.47
N VAL A 124 -2.61 -0.77 8.81
CA VAL A 124 -1.40 -0.10 9.27
C VAL A 124 -1.41 -0.09 10.79
N THR A 125 -0.34 -0.60 11.40
CA THR A 125 -0.20 -0.69 12.86
C THR A 125 0.66 0.41 13.43
N SER A 126 1.64 0.90 12.67
CA SER A 126 2.44 2.06 13.08
C SER A 126 3.11 2.75 11.89
N VAL A 127 3.31 4.05 12.06
CA VAL A 127 4.17 4.85 11.19
C VAL A 127 5.20 5.54 12.07
N THR A 128 6.48 5.31 11.79
CA THR A 128 7.59 5.93 12.50
C THR A 128 8.25 6.97 11.61
N VAL A 129 8.38 8.19 12.10
CA VAL A 129 9.00 9.32 11.41
C VAL A 129 10.26 9.72 12.17
N PRO A 130 11.41 9.91 11.50
CA PRO A 130 12.62 10.35 12.18
C PRO A 130 12.44 11.73 12.81
N VAL A 131 13.25 12.03 13.81
CA VAL A 131 13.30 13.39 14.41
C VAL A 131 13.70 14.37 13.31
N GLN A 132 13.03 15.52 13.31
CA GLN A 132 13.23 16.57 12.33
C GLN A 132 14.13 17.69 12.88
N ASP A 133 14.72 18.49 11.98
CA ASP A 133 15.64 19.56 12.35
C ASP A 133 14.90 20.81 12.85
N GLY A 134 13.63 20.98 12.46
CA GLY A 134 12.81 22.12 12.88
C GLY A 134 11.33 21.76 13.12
N ASP A 135 10.58 22.71 13.65
CA ASP A 135 9.23 22.49 14.17
C ASP A 135 8.10 22.73 13.14
N SER A 136 8.45 23.07 11.90
CA SER A 136 7.46 23.32 10.85
C SER A 136 7.05 22.06 10.10
N VAL A 137 7.65 20.90 10.40
CA VAL A 137 7.44 19.65 9.65
C VAL A 137 6.16 18.96 10.11
N THR A 138 5.33 18.61 9.12
CA THR A 138 4.10 17.85 9.30
C THR A 138 4.08 16.61 8.40
N ILE A 139 3.33 15.61 8.82
CA ILE A 139 3.13 14.38 8.07
C ILE A 139 1.65 14.10 7.86
N ASN A 140 1.29 13.73 6.63
CA ASN A 140 0.01 13.14 6.29
C ASN A 140 0.25 11.68 5.91
N VAL A 141 -0.67 10.82 6.30
CA VAL A 141 -0.63 9.40 5.97
C VAL A 141 -1.99 8.98 5.46
N GLY A 142 -2.01 8.24 4.36
CA GLY A 142 -3.24 7.74 3.80
C GLY A 142 -3.01 6.62 2.78
N TRP A 143 -3.97 6.38 1.94
CA TRP A 143 -3.93 5.29 0.96
C TRP A 143 -3.88 5.78 -0.47
N GLY A 144 -3.19 4.99 -1.30
CA GLY A 144 -3.02 5.24 -2.73
C GLY A 144 -4.05 4.52 -3.60
N LYS A 145 -3.64 4.29 -4.85
CA LYS A 145 -4.49 3.70 -5.91
C LYS A 145 -4.17 2.25 -6.23
N VAL A 146 -3.11 1.70 -5.65
CA VAL A 146 -2.69 0.32 -5.90
C VAL A 146 -3.39 -0.59 -4.90
N PHE A 147 -4.08 -1.62 -5.41
CA PHE A 147 -4.83 -2.57 -4.61
C PHE A 147 -4.07 -3.88 -4.47
N GLY A 148 -4.02 -4.41 -3.27
CA GLY A 148 -3.56 -5.76 -3.03
C GLY A 148 -4.58 -6.80 -3.47
N ILE A 149 -4.10 -7.95 -3.90
CA ILE A 149 -4.92 -9.12 -4.18
C ILE A 149 -4.70 -10.19 -3.11
N PRO A 150 -5.75 -10.98 -2.75
CA PRO A 150 -5.67 -11.95 -1.66
C PRO A 150 -4.96 -13.26 -2.05
N TYR A 151 -4.00 -13.20 -2.95
CA TYR A 151 -3.28 -14.35 -3.46
C TYR A 151 -1.79 -14.05 -3.51
N LYS A 152 -1.01 -14.99 -2.98
CA LYS A 152 0.43 -15.02 -3.20
C LYS A 152 0.67 -15.84 -4.47
N LEU A 153 1.41 -15.26 -5.41
CA LEU A 153 1.90 -15.95 -6.59
C LEU A 153 3.26 -16.58 -6.28
N GLU A 154 3.46 -17.81 -6.68
CA GLU A 154 4.78 -18.42 -6.64
C GLU A 154 5.60 -17.98 -7.87
N ALA A 155 6.92 -18.13 -7.81
CA ALA A 155 7.84 -17.53 -8.78
C ALA A 155 7.63 -17.93 -10.27
N ASP A 156 6.94 -19.02 -10.51
CA ASP A 156 6.64 -19.58 -11.84
C ASP A 156 5.14 -19.56 -12.19
N GLU A 157 4.31 -18.95 -11.34
CA GLU A 157 2.89 -18.80 -11.62
C GLU A 157 2.61 -17.58 -12.50
N GLN A 158 1.67 -17.75 -13.43
CA GLN A 158 1.16 -16.66 -14.26
C GLN A 158 -0.26 -16.30 -13.85
N VAL A 159 -0.53 -15.00 -13.73
CA VAL A 159 -1.87 -14.48 -13.47
C VAL A 159 -2.42 -13.80 -14.71
N ILE A 160 -3.60 -14.24 -15.15
CA ILE A 160 -4.40 -13.51 -16.11
C ILE A 160 -5.49 -12.75 -15.35
N LEU A 161 -5.32 -11.43 -15.22
CA LEU A 161 -6.32 -10.56 -14.61
C LEU A 161 -7.30 -10.09 -15.67
N LYS A 162 -8.59 -10.39 -15.46
CA LYS A 162 -9.69 -9.75 -16.17
C LYS A 162 -10.38 -8.80 -15.21
N LEU A 163 -10.23 -7.51 -15.46
CA LEU A 163 -10.85 -6.46 -14.68
C LEU A 163 -12.14 -6.02 -15.36
N PHE A 164 -13.23 -6.03 -14.60
CA PHE A 164 -14.52 -5.51 -15.04
C PHE A 164 -14.86 -4.28 -14.19
N ASN A 165 -14.84 -3.12 -14.81
CA ASN A 165 -15.38 -1.92 -14.20
C ASN A 165 -16.88 -1.86 -14.50
N LYS A 166 -17.70 -1.83 -13.46
CA LYS A 166 -19.17 -1.73 -13.55
C LYS A 166 -19.63 -0.28 -13.52
N SER A 167 -18.75 0.67 -13.19
CA SER A 167 -19.11 2.08 -13.18
C SER A 167 -19.13 2.64 -14.62
N ALA A 168 -20.07 3.57 -14.88
CA ALA A 168 -20.14 4.27 -16.16
C ALA A 168 -19.01 5.29 -16.35
N ASP A 169 -18.24 5.56 -15.29
CA ASP A 169 -17.10 6.46 -15.32
C ASP A 169 -15.85 5.68 -15.75
N SER A 170 -15.14 6.25 -16.73
CA SER A 170 -13.88 5.70 -17.22
C SER A 170 -12.78 5.82 -16.16
N GLY A 171 -12.74 4.87 -15.24
CA GLY A 171 -11.62 4.71 -14.32
C GLY A 171 -10.49 3.95 -15.01
N THR A 172 -9.28 4.50 -15.00
CA THR A 172 -8.09 3.73 -15.39
C THR A 172 -7.73 2.83 -14.23
N VAL A 173 -7.85 1.53 -14.42
CA VAL A 173 -7.26 0.55 -13.50
C VAL A 173 -5.84 0.29 -14.00
N THR A 174 -4.86 0.87 -13.31
CA THR A 174 -3.46 0.55 -13.57
C THR A 174 -3.11 -0.63 -12.66
N CYS A 175 -2.89 -1.79 -13.26
CA CYS A 175 -2.20 -2.87 -12.58
C CYS A 175 -0.70 -2.59 -12.69
N ASP A 176 -0.17 -1.76 -11.82
CA ASP A 176 1.25 -1.74 -11.56
C ASP A 176 1.59 -3.01 -10.78
N ALA A 177 2.76 -3.58 -11.06
CA ALA A 177 3.20 -4.89 -10.63
C ALA A 177 2.67 -5.25 -9.23
N VAL A 178 1.93 -6.34 -9.18
CA VAL A 178 1.47 -6.90 -7.92
C VAL A 178 2.70 -7.39 -7.18
N ASP A 179 3.12 -6.66 -6.16
CA ASP A 179 4.11 -7.15 -5.23
C ASP A 179 3.40 -8.17 -4.34
N ILE A 180 3.91 -9.38 -4.38
CA ILE A 180 3.29 -10.56 -3.81
C ILE A 180 4.04 -10.97 -2.57
#